data_8902a2480c1bd22cb207347d1f406fe6
#
_entry.id   8902a2480c1bd22cb207347d1f406fe6
#
_cell.length_a   1.000
_cell.length_b   1.000
_cell.length_c   1.000
_cell.angle_alpha   90.00
_cell.angle_beta   90.00
_cell.angle_gamma   90.00
#
_symmetry.space_group_name_H-M   'P 1'
#
loop_
_entity.id
_entity.type
_entity.pdbx_description
1 polymer ?
#
loop_
_entity_poly.entity_id
_entity_poly.type
_entity_poly.pdbx_seq_one_letter_code
_entity_poly.pdbx_strand_id
1 'polypeptide(L)'
;LTALRRELHQNPEVGLQLPWTQGRVLQALEGLPLEVTTGTTTSVVAVLRGKHEGPAVILRGDMDALPVVEENDLPYRSTNGAMHACGHDLHVAGLVGAARLLAERRDQLHGSVILMFQPGEEGPGGAEPMLAEGLLDVAGRRVEAAYALHVSAAAVPPGTWTGNRGATMAAAEDVLIRVDGAGGH
;
A
#
# COMPACT_ATOMS: atom_id res chain seq x y z
N LEU A 1 -10.18 10.11 -8.09
CA LEU A 1 -9.01 9.23 -7.94
C LEU A 1 -7.79 9.75 -8.72
N THR A 2 -7.95 10.17 -9.97
CA THR A 2 -6.82 10.68 -10.80
C THR A 2 -6.08 11.85 -10.15
N ALA A 3 -6.79 12.81 -9.55
CA ALA A 3 -6.17 13.92 -8.83
C ALA A 3 -5.35 13.41 -7.62
N LEU A 4 -5.94 12.55 -6.79
CA LEU A 4 -5.24 11.93 -5.65
C LEU A 4 -3.95 11.22 -6.09
N ARG A 5 -4.04 10.39 -7.13
CA ARG A 5 -2.86 9.68 -7.67
C ARG A 5 -1.76 10.65 -8.10
N ARG A 6 -2.10 11.74 -8.81
CA ARG A 6 -1.12 12.73 -9.27
C ARG A 6 -0.50 13.53 -8.13
N GLU A 7 -1.27 13.84 -7.10
CA GLU A 7 -0.77 14.50 -5.89
C GLU A 7 0.22 13.60 -5.13
N LEU A 8 -0.11 12.30 -4.97
CA LEU A 8 0.80 11.31 -4.38
C LEU A 8 2.08 11.19 -5.20
N HIS A 9 1.96 11.08 -6.53
CA HIS A 9 3.10 10.99 -7.45
C HIS A 9 4.04 12.18 -7.35
N GLN A 10 3.50 13.37 -7.17
CA GLN A 10 4.24 14.63 -7.08
C GLN A 10 4.95 14.80 -5.72
N ASN A 11 4.51 14.10 -4.68
CA ASN A 11 5.02 14.23 -3.32
C ASN A 11 5.40 12.86 -2.74
N PRO A 12 6.29 12.10 -3.40
CA PRO A 12 6.67 10.78 -2.92
C PRO A 12 7.50 10.86 -1.64
N GLU A 13 7.26 9.93 -0.73
CA GLU A 13 8.02 9.74 0.50
C GLU A 13 8.58 8.32 0.55
N VAL A 14 9.73 8.12 1.18
CA VAL A 14 10.48 6.86 1.20
C VAL A 14 10.48 6.23 2.58
N GLY A 15 10.34 4.92 2.65
CA GLY A 15 10.51 4.12 3.87
C GLY A 15 9.26 4.06 4.74
N LEU A 16 9.45 4.07 6.08
CA LEU A 16 8.38 3.82 7.05
C LEU A 16 7.65 5.08 7.54
N GLN A 17 8.24 6.25 7.35
CA GLN A 17 7.70 7.51 7.82
C GLN A 17 7.26 8.38 6.64
N LEU A 18 5.96 8.34 6.36
CA LEU A 18 5.32 8.96 5.21
C LEU A 18 4.18 9.90 5.67
N PRO A 19 4.48 10.92 6.48
CA PRO A 19 3.43 11.71 7.16
C PRO A 19 2.53 12.47 6.19
N TRP A 20 3.06 12.96 5.07
CA TRP A 20 2.26 13.65 4.06
C TRP A 20 1.32 12.67 3.35
N THR A 21 1.85 11.52 2.91
CA THR A 21 1.08 10.44 2.25
C THR A 21 -0.02 9.91 3.18
N GLN A 22 0.32 9.64 4.46
CA GLN A 22 -0.66 9.24 5.47
C GLN A 22 -1.79 10.27 5.60
N GLY A 23 -1.45 11.57 5.72
CA GLY A 23 -2.43 12.65 5.79
C GLY A 23 -3.36 12.70 4.57
N ARG A 24 -2.82 12.48 3.38
CA ARG A 24 -3.62 12.44 2.14
C ARG A 24 -4.55 11.21 2.08
N VAL A 25 -4.08 10.05 2.55
CA VAL A 25 -4.92 8.84 2.66
C VAL A 25 -6.05 9.09 3.64
N LEU A 26 -5.76 9.57 4.85
CA LEU A 26 -6.77 9.87 5.86
C LEU A 26 -7.82 10.83 5.32
N GLN A 27 -7.41 11.92 4.68
CA GLN A 27 -8.33 12.88 4.04
C GLN A 27 -9.18 12.24 2.93
N ALA A 28 -8.60 11.34 2.14
CA ALA A 28 -9.32 10.69 1.04
C ALA A 28 -10.39 9.68 1.53
N LEU A 29 -10.25 9.20 2.78
CA LEU A 29 -11.17 8.28 3.45
C LEU A 29 -12.23 9.02 4.31
N GLU A 30 -12.11 10.33 4.50
CA GLU A 30 -13.07 11.11 5.27
C GLU A 30 -14.51 10.95 4.75
N GLY A 31 -15.46 10.86 5.70
CA GLY A 31 -16.89 10.71 5.40
C GLY A 31 -17.32 9.30 5.00
N LEU A 32 -16.39 8.34 4.85
CA LEU A 32 -16.73 6.94 4.66
C LEU A 32 -17.02 6.25 5.99
N PRO A 33 -17.90 5.24 6.02
CA PRO A 33 -18.27 4.52 7.25
C PRO A 33 -17.17 3.51 7.65
N LEU A 34 -15.99 4.00 7.95
CA LEU A 34 -14.78 3.24 8.25
C LEU A 34 -14.34 3.46 9.70
N GLU A 35 -13.85 2.41 10.34
CA GLU A 35 -13.10 2.48 11.58
C GLU A 35 -11.62 2.61 11.22
N VAL A 36 -11.06 3.81 11.37
CA VAL A 36 -9.69 4.12 10.91
C VAL A 36 -8.74 4.18 12.10
N THR A 37 -7.62 3.48 11.99
CA THR A 37 -6.50 3.50 12.95
C THR A 37 -5.18 3.73 12.23
N THR A 38 -4.21 4.30 12.94
CA THR A 38 -2.84 4.50 12.48
C THR A 38 -1.87 3.77 13.40
N GLY A 39 -0.82 3.19 12.84
CA GLY A 39 0.20 2.47 13.59
C GLY A 39 1.40 3.33 13.99
N THR A 40 2.39 2.71 14.62
CA THR A 40 3.67 3.33 15.03
C THR A 40 4.52 3.79 13.84
N THR A 41 4.40 3.11 12.71
CA THR A 41 4.80 3.63 11.40
C THR A 41 3.66 4.50 10.86
N THR A 42 3.84 5.17 9.73
CA THR A 42 2.75 5.95 9.11
C THR A 42 1.72 5.07 8.38
N SER A 43 1.52 3.84 8.83
CA SER A 43 0.50 2.95 8.31
C SER A 43 -0.92 3.46 8.58
N VAL A 44 -1.86 3.10 7.70
CA VAL A 44 -3.29 3.34 7.92
C VAL A 44 -4.03 2.02 7.75
N VAL A 45 -4.84 1.69 8.72
CA VAL A 45 -5.74 0.54 8.68
C VAL A 45 -7.18 1.05 8.80
N ALA A 46 -8.02 0.72 7.84
CA ALA A 46 -9.41 1.14 7.84
C ALA A 46 -10.33 -0.09 7.70
N VAL A 47 -11.22 -0.29 8.64
CA VAL A 47 -12.15 -1.43 8.66
C VAL A 47 -13.52 -0.99 8.19
N LEU A 48 -13.99 -1.57 7.12
CA LEU A 48 -15.37 -1.48 6.65
C LEU A 48 -16.14 -2.70 7.15
N ARG A 49 -17.09 -2.49 8.06
CA ARG A 49 -17.99 -3.56 8.51
C ARG A 49 -19.20 -3.64 7.62
N GLY A 50 -19.40 -4.80 7.00
CA GLY A 50 -20.62 -5.14 6.29
C GLY A 50 -21.83 -5.20 7.23
N LYS A 51 -23.01 -5.25 6.65
CA LYS A 51 -24.28 -5.35 7.40
C LYS A 51 -24.55 -6.77 7.89
N HIS A 52 -23.97 -7.76 7.25
CA HIS A 52 -24.19 -9.18 7.55
C HIS A 52 -22.93 -9.81 8.11
N GLU A 53 -23.09 -10.82 8.96
CA GLU A 53 -21.94 -11.62 9.41
C GLU A 53 -21.26 -12.33 8.24
N GLY A 54 -19.95 -12.52 8.37
CA GLY A 54 -19.15 -13.15 7.34
C GLY A 54 -17.63 -13.06 7.62
N PRO A 55 -16.78 -13.46 6.69
CA PRO A 55 -15.34 -13.47 6.85
C PRO A 55 -14.76 -12.04 6.98
N ALA A 56 -13.51 -11.97 7.47
CA ALA A 56 -12.69 -10.77 7.38
C ALA A 56 -11.63 -10.97 6.28
N VAL A 57 -11.50 -9.99 5.39
CA VAL A 57 -10.51 -10.01 4.31
C VAL A 57 -9.71 -8.72 4.29
N ILE A 58 -8.43 -8.80 3.88
CA ILE A 58 -7.57 -7.62 3.67
C ILE A 58 -7.52 -7.30 2.18
N LEU A 59 -7.62 -6.00 1.88
CA LEU A 59 -7.17 -5.40 0.62
C LEU A 59 -5.97 -4.51 0.93
N ARG A 60 -4.84 -4.75 0.28
CA ARG A 60 -3.56 -4.07 0.55
C ARG A 60 -3.17 -3.15 -0.60
N GLY A 61 -2.71 -1.95 -0.24
CA GLY A 61 -1.95 -1.04 -1.11
C GLY A 61 -0.76 -0.47 -0.32
N ASP A 62 0.41 -0.56 -0.90
CA ASP A 62 1.62 0.06 -0.37
C ASP A 62 1.68 1.55 -0.71
N MET A 63 2.47 2.32 0.06
CA MET A 63 2.44 3.78 0.00
C MET A 63 3.79 4.44 -0.25
N ASP A 64 4.89 3.74 0.01
CA ASP A 64 6.23 4.29 -0.10
C ASP A 64 6.71 4.41 -1.55
N ALA A 65 7.74 5.22 -1.74
CA ALA A 65 8.40 5.47 -3.01
C ALA A 65 9.87 5.06 -2.93
N LEU A 66 10.55 5.13 -4.07
CA LEU A 66 11.97 4.85 -4.20
C LEU A 66 12.82 6.13 -4.17
N PRO A 67 14.06 6.09 -3.65
CA PRO A 67 15.00 7.21 -3.68
C PRO A 67 15.63 7.35 -5.08
N VAL A 68 14.80 7.62 -6.06
CA VAL A 68 15.16 7.73 -7.49
C VAL A 68 14.71 9.10 -8.00
N VAL A 69 15.59 9.79 -8.71
CA VAL A 69 15.24 11.06 -9.36
C VAL A 69 14.34 10.79 -10.56
N GLU A 70 13.19 11.44 -10.61
CA GLU A 70 12.29 11.31 -11.74
C GLU A 70 12.75 12.15 -12.93
N GLU A 71 12.99 11.50 -14.06
CA GLU A 71 13.43 12.12 -15.32
C GLU A 71 12.27 12.34 -16.33
N ASN A 72 11.06 11.87 -16.01
CA ASN A 72 9.90 12.04 -16.88
C ASN A 72 9.51 13.53 -17.00
N ASP A 73 9.08 13.94 -18.18
CA ASP A 73 8.52 15.27 -18.42
C ASP A 73 6.99 15.25 -18.23
N LEU A 74 6.57 15.20 -16.98
CA LEU A 74 5.16 15.19 -16.59
C LEU A 74 4.82 16.43 -15.78
N PRO A 75 3.62 17.01 -15.96
CA PRO A 75 3.20 18.20 -15.20
C PRO A 75 3.04 17.95 -13.70
N TYR A 76 3.03 16.70 -13.28
CA TYR A 76 2.93 16.26 -11.88
C TYR A 76 4.13 15.39 -11.47
N ARG A 77 5.27 15.53 -12.13
CA ARG A 77 6.50 14.82 -11.75
C ARG A 77 6.96 15.23 -10.36
N SER A 78 7.64 14.34 -9.69
CA SER A 78 8.34 14.61 -8.45
C SER A 78 9.58 15.48 -8.69
N THR A 79 9.90 16.33 -7.71
CA THR A 79 11.11 17.18 -7.71
C THR A 79 11.90 17.08 -6.40
N ASN A 80 11.53 16.15 -5.51
CA ASN A 80 12.12 16.03 -4.17
C ASN A 80 13.22 14.95 -4.05
N GLY A 81 13.63 14.34 -5.17
CA GLY A 81 14.67 13.31 -5.20
C GLY A 81 14.16 11.88 -4.95
N ALA A 82 12.86 11.71 -4.82
CA ALA A 82 12.19 10.41 -4.77
C ALA A 82 11.18 10.28 -5.92
N MET A 83 10.76 9.06 -6.23
CA MET A 83 9.78 8.78 -7.29
C MET A 83 8.94 7.55 -6.95
N HIS A 84 7.64 7.61 -7.24
CA HIS A 84 6.79 6.42 -7.27
C HIS A 84 7.08 5.58 -8.53
N ALA A 85 8.33 5.07 -8.63
CA ALA A 85 8.79 4.30 -9.78
C ALA A 85 8.19 2.89 -9.83
N CYS A 86 7.75 2.36 -8.68
CA CYS A 86 7.05 1.08 -8.58
C CYS A 86 5.53 1.21 -8.72
N GLY A 87 5.00 2.44 -8.72
CA GLY A 87 3.57 2.70 -8.96
C GLY A 87 2.68 2.60 -7.72
N HIS A 88 3.23 2.70 -6.51
CA HIS A 88 2.45 2.62 -5.27
C HIS A 88 1.42 3.74 -5.12
N ASP A 89 1.62 4.90 -5.74
CA ASP A 89 0.62 5.96 -5.88
C ASP A 89 -0.67 5.49 -6.57
N LEU A 90 -0.56 4.57 -7.54
CA LEU A 90 -1.71 3.90 -8.18
C LEU A 90 -2.37 2.90 -7.23
N HIS A 91 -1.57 2.17 -6.43
CA HIS A 91 -2.09 1.21 -5.45
C HIS A 91 -2.91 1.93 -4.37
N VAL A 92 -2.40 3.04 -3.82
CA VAL A 92 -3.12 3.88 -2.86
C VAL A 92 -4.42 4.42 -3.46
N ALA A 93 -4.35 5.02 -4.65
CA ALA A 93 -5.54 5.56 -5.30
C ALA A 93 -6.57 4.48 -5.64
N GLY A 94 -6.12 3.31 -6.06
CA GLY A 94 -6.96 2.13 -6.31
C GLY A 94 -7.66 1.63 -5.04
N LEU A 95 -6.91 1.53 -3.92
CA LEU A 95 -7.46 1.09 -2.64
C LEU A 95 -8.48 2.09 -2.07
N VAL A 96 -8.23 3.40 -2.19
CA VAL A 96 -9.23 4.44 -1.86
C VAL A 96 -10.47 4.31 -2.75
N GLY A 97 -10.29 4.01 -4.03
CA GLY A 97 -11.40 3.73 -4.94
C GLY A 97 -12.22 2.52 -4.52
N ALA A 98 -11.56 1.43 -4.13
CA ALA A 98 -12.22 0.23 -3.60
C ALA A 98 -12.98 0.54 -2.30
N ALA A 99 -12.38 1.34 -1.39
CA ALA A 99 -13.05 1.78 -0.16
C ALA A 99 -14.39 2.46 -0.44
N ARG A 100 -14.41 3.40 -1.40
CA ARG A 100 -15.63 4.14 -1.78
C ARG A 100 -16.69 3.21 -2.38
N LEU A 101 -16.31 2.37 -3.34
CA LEU A 101 -17.22 1.43 -3.99
C LEU A 101 -17.81 0.40 -3.01
N LEU A 102 -17.01 -0.08 -2.06
CA LEU A 102 -17.46 -1.02 -1.04
C LEU A 102 -18.34 -0.34 0.02
N ALA A 103 -18.02 0.90 0.40
CA ALA A 103 -18.84 1.68 1.31
C ALA A 103 -20.25 1.92 0.76
N GLU A 104 -20.39 2.23 -0.54
CA GLU A 104 -21.68 2.37 -1.23
C GLU A 104 -22.49 1.06 -1.22
N ARG A 105 -21.84 -0.09 -1.11
CA ARG A 105 -22.45 -1.43 -1.10
C ARG A 105 -22.44 -2.09 0.27
N ARG A 106 -22.16 -1.34 1.32
CA ARG A 106 -22.01 -1.86 2.68
C ARG A 106 -23.17 -2.74 3.13
N ASP A 107 -24.39 -2.38 2.74
CA ASP A 107 -25.60 -3.13 3.10
C ASP A 107 -25.70 -4.51 2.43
N GLN A 108 -24.91 -4.76 1.40
CA GLN A 108 -24.83 -6.03 0.69
C GLN A 108 -23.61 -6.86 1.12
N LEU A 109 -22.69 -6.27 1.93
CA LEU A 109 -21.47 -6.95 2.34
C LEU A 109 -21.72 -7.92 3.49
N HIS A 110 -21.15 -9.11 3.36
CA HIS A 110 -21.02 -10.11 4.40
C HIS A 110 -19.60 -10.09 4.96
N GLY A 111 -19.47 -9.88 6.28
CA GLY A 111 -18.19 -9.80 6.95
C GLY A 111 -17.57 -8.41 6.94
N SER A 112 -16.26 -8.34 6.99
CA SER A 112 -15.51 -7.09 7.08
C SER A 112 -14.40 -7.03 6.03
N VAL A 113 -14.19 -5.83 5.49
CA VAL A 113 -13.04 -5.54 4.61
C VAL A 113 -12.08 -4.63 5.36
N ILE A 114 -10.83 -5.06 5.48
CA ILE A 114 -9.74 -4.31 6.08
C ILE A 114 -8.93 -3.71 4.93
N LEU A 115 -8.87 -2.40 4.88
CA LEU A 115 -8.08 -1.66 3.92
C LEU A 115 -6.72 -1.38 4.57
N MET A 116 -5.67 -2.00 4.08
CA MET A 116 -4.30 -1.92 4.59
C MET A 116 -3.49 -1.00 3.70
N PHE A 117 -3.17 0.19 4.18
CA PHE A 117 -2.24 1.11 3.54
C PHE A 117 -0.87 0.96 4.20
N GLN A 118 0.05 0.29 3.52
CA GLN A 118 1.34 -0.15 4.06
C GLN A 118 2.47 0.80 3.66
N PRO A 119 3.25 1.37 4.60
CA PRO A 119 4.51 2.03 4.30
C PRO A 119 5.64 1.00 4.17
N GLY A 120 6.78 1.39 3.58
CA GLY A 120 8.04 0.66 3.65
C GLY A 120 8.04 -0.71 2.99
N GLU A 121 7.42 -0.86 1.85
CA GLU A 121 7.48 -2.11 1.06
C GLU A 121 8.86 -2.30 0.43
N GLU A 122 9.47 -1.22 -0.06
CA GLU A 122 10.71 -1.20 -0.86
C GLU A 122 12.00 -1.43 -0.04
N GLY A 123 11.91 -1.95 1.16
CA GLY A 123 13.10 -2.27 1.94
C GLY A 123 12.86 -2.50 3.42
N PRO A 124 12.35 -1.53 4.20
CA PRO A 124 12.33 -1.67 5.66
C PRO A 124 11.27 -2.63 6.21
N GLY A 125 10.44 -3.24 5.35
CA GLY A 125 9.51 -4.29 5.79
C GLY A 125 8.31 -3.81 6.60
N GLY A 126 7.57 -2.79 6.13
CA GLY A 126 6.47 -2.16 6.85
C GLY A 126 5.26 -3.05 7.17
N ALA A 127 5.13 -4.22 6.55
CA ALA A 127 4.08 -5.17 6.90
C ALA A 127 4.31 -5.80 8.29
N GLU A 128 5.56 -6.06 8.69
CA GLU A 128 5.89 -6.70 9.95
C GLU A 128 5.40 -5.91 11.18
N PRO A 129 5.68 -4.59 11.34
CA PRO A 129 5.10 -3.82 12.43
C PRO A 129 3.58 -3.80 12.41
N MET A 130 2.91 -3.72 11.25
CA MET A 130 1.45 -3.78 11.17
C MET A 130 0.89 -5.12 11.66
N LEU A 131 1.56 -6.23 11.37
CA LEU A 131 1.20 -7.55 11.89
C LEU A 131 1.39 -7.63 13.40
N ALA A 132 2.49 -7.09 13.94
CA ALA A 132 2.76 -7.02 15.37
C ALA A 132 1.73 -6.16 16.11
N GLU A 133 1.17 -5.15 15.47
CA GLU A 133 0.11 -4.27 15.98
C GLU A 133 -1.29 -4.90 15.90
N GLY A 134 -1.41 -6.15 15.45
CA GLY A 134 -2.66 -6.92 15.48
C GLY A 134 -3.53 -6.76 14.22
N LEU A 135 -2.96 -6.38 13.09
CA LEU A 135 -3.67 -6.21 11.82
C LEU A 135 -4.62 -7.38 11.49
N LEU A 136 -4.18 -8.62 11.75
CA LEU A 136 -4.95 -9.80 11.37
C LEU A 136 -6.21 -10.04 12.21
N ASP A 137 -6.36 -9.33 13.32
CA ASP A 137 -7.49 -9.50 14.25
C ASP A 137 -8.26 -8.17 14.47
N VAL A 138 -7.86 -7.08 13.78
CA VAL A 138 -8.40 -5.72 13.96
C VAL A 138 -9.92 -5.62 13.73
N ALA A 139 -10.47 -6.51 12.89
CA ALA A 139 -11.91 -6.58 12.66
C ALA A 139 -12.70 -7.34 13.76
N GLY A 140 -12.04 -7.76 14.86
CA GLY A 140 -12.63 -8.56 15.94
C GLY A 140 -12.74 -10.05 15.60
N ARG A 141 -12.15 -10.47 14.49
CA ARG A 141 -12.00 -11.86 14.06
C ARG A 141 -10.77 -11.99 13.17
N ARG A 142 -10.21 -13.20 13.14
CA ARG A 142 -9.05 -13.50 12.30
C ARG A 142 -9.36 -13.32 10.82
N VAL A 143 -8.44 -12.70 10.09
CA VAL A 143 -8.48 -12.56 8.63
C VAL A 143 -8.38 -13.94 7.97
N GLU A 144 -9.25 -14.20 6.99
CA GLU A 144 -9.29 -15.45 6.24
C GLU A 144 -8.53 -15.37 4.91
N ALA A 145 -8.42 -14.17 4.31
CA ALA A 145 -7.69 -13.96 3.06
C ALA A 145 -7.17 -12.52 2.95
N ALA A 146 -6.07 -12.36 2.21
CA ALA A 146 -5.50 -11.06 1.86
C ALA A 146 -5.31 -10.97 0.35
N TYR A 147 -5.60 -9.81 -0.22
CA TYR A 147 -5.49 -9.53 -1.64
C TYR A 147 -4.69 -8.25 -1.88
N ALA A 148 -3.83 -8.28 -2.89
CA ALA A 148 -3.13 -7.11 -3.40
C ALA A 148 -3.11 -7.15 -4.93
N LEU A 149 -3.09 -5.98 -5.55
CA LEU A 149 -2.83 -5.82 -6.97
C LEU A 149 -1.54 -5.03 -7.14
N HIS A 150 -0.69 -5.46 -8.05
CA HIS A 150 0.50 -4.69 -8.41
C HIS A 150 0.38 -4.19 -9.85
N VAL A 151 0.60 -2.90 -10.07
CA VAL A 151 0.65 -2.33 -11.42
C VAL A 151 1.92 -2.77 -12.14
N SER A 152 1.85 -2.91 -13.46
CA SER A 152 3.01 -3.26 -14.28
C SER A 152 3.04 -2.38 -15.53
N ALA A 153 4.16 -1.70 -15.74
CA ALA A 153 4.33 -0.79 -16.88
C ALA A 153 4.67 -1.51 -18.19
N ALA A 154 5.20 -2.74 -18.14
CA ALA A 154 5.78 -3.39 -19.31
C ALA A 154 5.28 -4.82 -19.57
N ALA A 155 4.78 -5.53 -18.57
CA ALA A 155 4.52 -6.96 -18.69
C ALA A 155 3.16 -7.30 -19.31
N VAL A 156 2.17 -6.42 -19.21
CA VAL A 156 0.80 -6.66 -19.69
C VAL A 156 0.20 -5.42 -20.35
N PRO A 157 -0.66 -5.57 -21.38
CA PRO A 157 -1.33 -4.44 -22.01
C PRO A 157 -2.22 -3.67 -21.00
N PRO A 158 -2.37 -2.34 -21.17
CA PRO A 158 -3.29 -1.55 -20.35
C PRO A 158 -4.72 -2.12 -20.34
N GLY A 159 -5.34 -2.14 -19.15
CA GLY A 159 -6.70 -2.65 -18.97
C GLY A 159 -6.81 -4.16 -18.84
N THR A 160 -5.67 -4.87 -18.81
CA THR A 160 -5.64 -6.32 -18.52
C THR A 160 -5.12 -6.57 -17.10
N TRP A 161 -5.42 -7.74 -16.57
CA TRP A 161 -4.86 -8.23 -15.32
C TRP A 161 -4.48 -9.70 -15.45
N THR A 162 -3.50 -10.12 -14.68
CA THR A 162 -3.01 -11.51 -14.66
C THR A 162 -2.84 -11.98 -13.21
N GLY A 163 -2.82 -13.29 -13.03
CA GLY A 163 -2.52 -13.91 -11.75
C GLY A 163 -2.19 -15.38 -11.96
N ASN A 164 -1.43 -15.95 -11.04
CA ASN A 164 -1.00 -17.34 -11.08
C ASN A 164 -1.48 -18.09 -9.84
N ARG A 165 -1.58 -19.42 -9.95
CA ARG A 165 -1.59 -20.29 -8.78
C ARG A 165 -0.15 -20.46 -8.29
N GLY A 166 0.09 -20.25 -7.00
CA GLY A 166 1.43 -20.30 -6.41
C GLY A 166 2.17 -18.96 -6.50
N ALA A 167 3.50 -19.01 -6.60
CA ALA A 167 4.33 -17.80 -6.59
C ALA A 167 4.05 -16.95 -7.84
N THR A 168 3.75 -15.66 -7.62
CA THR A 168 3.51 -14.67 -8.67
C THR A 168 4.64 -13.64 -8.76
N MET A 169 5.24 -13.29 -7.62
CA MET A 169 6.34 -12.33 -7.50
C MET A 169 7.61 -13.04 -7.03
N ALA A 170 8.77 -12.49 -7.35
CA ALA A 170 10.06 -12.96 -6.84
C ALA A 170 10.22 -12.65 -5.34
N ALA A 171 11.05 -13.44 -4.65
CA ALA A 171 11.56 -13.07 -3.34
C ALA A 171 12.78 -12.15 -3.50
N ALA A 172 12.96 -11.23 -2.55
CA ALA A 172 14.15 -10.40 -2.44
C ALA A 172 14.82 -10.65 -1.09
N GLU A 173 16.15 -10.69 -1.09
CA GLU A 173 16.96 -10.84 0.13
C GLU A 173 18.16 -9.91 0.03
N ASP A 174 18.49 -9.25 1.16
CA ASP A 174 19.71 -8.45 1.29
C ASP A 174 20.85 -9.31 1.83
N VAL A 175 21.99 -9.27 1.16
CA VAL A 175 23.21 -9.96 1.60
C VAL A 175 24.30 -8.93 1.90
N LEU A 176 24.70 -8.80 3.16
CA LEU A 176 25.84 -7.99 3.56
C LEU A 176 27.08 -8.87 3.75
N ILE A 177 28.09 -8.67 2.91
CA ILE A 177 29.39 -9.33 3.03
C ILE A 177 30.40 -8.31 3.56
N ARG A 178 30.92 -8.55 4.76
CA ARG A 178 31.99 -7.75 5.37
C ARG A 178 33.31 -8.51 5.30
N VAL A 179 34.35 -7.91 4.72
CA VAL A 179 35.69 -8.45 4.67
C VAL A 179 36.62 -7.56 5.52
N ASP A 180 37.01 -8.06 6.69
CA ASP A 180 37.96 -7.40 7.56
C ASP A 180 39.35 -7.96 7.30
N GLY A 181 40.29 -7.09 6.91
CA GLY A 181 41.67 -7.49 6.60
C GLY A 181 42.61 -6.30 6.52
N ALA A 182 43.91 -6.57 6.48
CA ALA A 182 44.92 -5.57 6.20
C ALA A 182 45.14 -5.46 4.70
N GLY A 183 45.28 -4.22 4.21
CA GLY A 183 45.67 -3.98 2.83
C GLY A 183 47.06 -4.56 2.58
N GLY A 184 47.27 -5.17 1.42
CA GLY A 184 48.54 -5.73 1.02
C GLY A 184 48.67 -5.76 -0.50
N HIS A 185 49.89 -5.85 -0.94
CA HIS A 185 50.24 -5.95 -2.36
C HIS A 185 50.59 -7.39 -2.70
#